data_bbdd9a4461217cba6f25d815b12f0836
#
_entry.id   bbdd9a4461217cba6f25d815b12f0836
#
_cell.length_a   1.000
_cell.length_b   1.000
_cell.length_c   1.000
_cell.angle_alpha   90.00
_cell.angle_beta   90.00
_cell.angle_gamma   90.00
#
_symmetry.space_group_name_H-M   'P 1'
#
loop_
_entity.id
_entity.type
_entity.pdbx_description
1 polymer ?
#
loop_
_entity_poly.entity_id
_entity_poly.type
_entity_poly.pdbx_seq_one_letter_code
_entity_poly.pdbx_strand_id
1 'polypeptide(L)'
;MSDSQKRTRKGWILPASVASVALVASLAAGTLGAYTAQITNSGNSAGTGKLTMSESEIVDGQPTKTEDTSKGKNNTISVSDINKYGGNMKMVPGDSKTTTVQFKNTGSVDASAFTLNFGDCTVTGQDAGEQSLCDALLVTVTTGGTTLVDNQTPTALKDHQTFNIDAPMAVNATKDFDITVTLPEKITDTSIMGQQISQNLVWTLSA
;
A
#
# COMPACT_ATOMS: atom_id res chain seq x y z
N MET A 1 31.00 -51.85 40.21
CA MET A 1 30.43 -50.47 40.09
C MET A 1 29.99 -50.30 38.69
N SER A 2 28.65 -50.30 38.52
CA SER A 2 27.97 -50.42 37.22
C SER A 2 27.80 -49.04 36.61
N ASP A 3 28.30 -48.85 35.39
CA ASP A 3 28.18 -47.61 34.63
C ASP A 3 26.96 -47.74 33.73
N SER A 4 25.93 -46.94 34.03
CA SER A 4 24.62 -46.97 33.35
C SER A 4 24.62 -45.96 32.19
N GLN A 5 24.91 -46.45 31.01
CA GLN A 5 24.81 -45.69 29.77
C GLN A 5 23.33 -45.40 29.40
N LYS A 6 22.98 -44.13 29.52
CA LYS A 6 21.66 -43.59 29.14
C LYS A 6 21.59 -43.45 27.59
N ARG A 7 20.97 -44.44 26.93
CA ARG A 7 20.66 -44.37 25.51
C ARG A 7 19.55 -43.37 25.27
N THR A 8 19.87 -42.23 24.70
CA THR A 8 18.86 -41.31 24.10
C THR A 8 18.30 -41.92 22.82
N ARG A 9 17.04 -42.34 22.89
CA ARG A 9 16.30 -42.74 21.70
C ARG A 9 15.92 -41.48 20.90
N LYS A 10 16.58 -41.25 19.77
CA LYS A 10 16.09 -40.35 18.73
C LYS A 10 14.77 -40.94 18.19
N GLY A 11 13.65 -40.34 18.58
CA GLY A 11 12.35 -40.62 17.98
C GLY A 11 12.36 -40.18 16.52
N TRP A 12 12.30 -41.14 15.64
CA TRP A 12 12.07 -40.90 14.22
C TRP A 12 10.59 -40.62 14.03
N ILE A 13 10.24 -39.36 13.87
CA ILE A 13 8.87 -38.97 13.52
C ILE A 13 8.73 -39.20 12.01
N LEU A 14 8.20 -40.37 11.66
CA LEU A 14 7.72 -40.62 10.30
C LEU A 14 6.44 -39.80 10.10
N PRO A 15 6.31 -39.00 9.05
CA PRO A 15 5.05 -38.31 8.77
C PRO A 15 3.95 -39.35 8.50
N ALA A 16 2.81 -39.16 9.18
CA ALA A 16 1.68 -40.08 9.17
C ALA A 16 0.99 -40.26 7.80
N SER A 17 1.51 -39.67 6.75
CA SER A 17 0.97 -39.71 5.39
C SER A 17 1.40 -40.92 4.56
N VAL A 18 2.34 -41.74 5.05
CA VAL A 18 2.82 -42.92 4.29
C VAL A 18 2.08 -44.21 4.67
N ALA A 19 1.29 -44.23 5.77
CA ALA A 19 0.66 -45.44 6.28
C ALA A 19 -0.67 -45.80 5.62
N SER A 20 -1.26 -44.97 4.77
CA SER A 20 -2.61 -45.23 4.22
C SER A 20 -2.64 -45.91 2.84
N VAL A 21 -1.52 -46.12 2.18
CA VAL A 21 -1.46 -46.72 0.83
C VAL A 21 -1.19 -48.24 0.86
N ALA A 22 -0.74 -48.79 1.99
CA ALA A 22 -0.36 -50.20 2.08
C ALA A 22 -1.54 -51.19 2.34
N LEU A 23 -2.75 -50.67 2.62
CA LEU A 23 -3.88 -51.54 3.07
C LEU A 23 -4.88 -51.92 1.99
N VAL A 24 -4.74 -51.47 0.73
CA VAL A 24 -5.67 -51.82 -0.36
C VAL A 24 -5.13 -52.97 -1.25
N ALA A 25 -3.87 -53.36 -1.08
CA ALA A 25 -3.21 -54.35 -1.95
C ALA A 25 -3.44 -55.82 -1.52
N SER A 26 -4.19 -56.12 -0.44
CA SER A 26 -4.25 -57.49 0.11
C SER A 26 -5.60 -58.26 -0.10
N LEU A 27 -6.54 -57.74 -0.88
CA LEU A 27 -7.86 -58.38 -1.03
C LEU A 27 -8.24 -58.83 -2.45
N ALA A 28 -7.28 -59.03 -3.35
CA ALA A 28 -7.58 -59.61 -4.66
C ALA A 28 -6.58 -60.73 -5.04
N ALA A 29 -6.56 -61.82 -4.25
CA ALA A 29 -5.99 -63.09 -4.68
C ALA A 29 -7.00 -63.88 -5.47
N GLY A 30 -7.33 -63.47 -6.67
CA GLY A 30 -8.13 -64.19 -7.67
C GLY A 30 -7.51 -64.02 -9.05
N THR A 31 -6.79 -64.97 -9.47
CA THR A 31 -6.35 -65.50 -10.78
C THR A 31 -6.60 -64.70 -12.09
N LEU A 32 -6.48 -63.42 -12.12
CA LEU A 32 -6.23 -62.64 -13.34
C LEU A 32 -5.27 -61.52 -12.95
N GLY A 33 -4.08 -61.55 -13.53
CA GLY A 33 -3.08 -60.52 -13.26
C GLY A 33 -3.63 -59.12 -13.56
N ALA A 34 -4.14 -58.48 -12.53
CA ALA A 34 -4.55 -57.08 -12.63
C ALA A 34 -3.29 -56.20 -12.74
N TYR A 35 -3.00 -55.77 -13.95
CA TYR A 35 -1.97 -54.75 -14.17
C TYR A 35 -2.55 -53.41 -13.69
N THR A 36 -2.14 -52.91 -12.53
CA THR A 36 -2.50 -51.60 -12.05
C THR A 36 -1.34 -50.67 -12.37
N ALA A 37 -1.60 -49.60 -13.14
CA ALA A 37 -0.70 -48.47 -13.32
C ALA A 37 -1.23 -47.35 -12.43
N GLN A 38 -0.40 -46.88 -11.48
CA GLN A 38 -0.73 -45.75 -10.58
C GLN A 38 0.25 -44.63 -10.78
N ILE A 39 -0.25 -43.43 -10.99
CA ILE A 39 0.54 -42.22 -10.97
C ILE A 39 0.17 -41.44 -9.70
N THR A 40 1.13 -41.27 -8.79
CA THR A 40 0.95 -40.50 -7.57
C THR A 40 1.66 -39.17 -7.75
N ASN A 41 0.89 -38.07 -7.81
CA ASN A 41 1.44 -36.73 -7.75
C ASN A 41 1.52 -36.31 -6.28
N SER A 42 2.74 -36.33 -5.73
CA SER A 42 3.03 -35.77 -4.41
C SER A 42 3.53 -34.33 -4.56
N GLY A 43 3.16 -33.47 -3.61
CA GLY A 43 3.62 -32.08 -3.59
C GLY A 43 2.74 -31.09 -4.38
N ASN A 44 1.52 -31.47 -4.70
CA ASN A 44 0.53 -30.52 -5.23
C ASN A 44 0.29 -29.45 -4.18
N SER A 45 0.58 -28.19 -4.51
CA SER A 45 0.37 -27.04 -3.63
C SER A 45 -0.34 -25.93 -4.38
N ALA A 46 -1.19 -25.20 -3.67
CA ALA A 46 -1.83 -23.98 -4.15
C ALA A 46 -1.71 -22.90 -3.10
N GLY A 47 -1.58 -21.67 -3.55
CA GLY A 47 -1.48 -20.50 -2.66
C GLY A 47 -2.19 -19.31 -3.27
N THR A 48 -2.44 -18.28 -2.45
CA THR A 48 -2.99 -17.01 -2.89
C THR A 48 -1.89 -15.99 -3.07
N GLY A 49 -2.05 -15.08 -4.04
CA GLY A 49 -1.20 -13.92 -4.19
C GLY A 49 -1.43 -12.90 -3.06
N LYS A 50 -0.45 -12.04 -2.86
CA LYS A 50 -0.49 -10.95 -1.89
C LYS A 50 -0.36 -9.63 -2.64
N LEU A 51 -1.26 -8.67 -2.38
CA LEU A 51 -1.15 -7.30 -2.85
C LEU A 51 -0.70 -6.41 -1.68
N THR A 52 0.43 -5.74 -1.86
CA THR A 52 1.00 -4.79 -0.90
C THR A 52 1.63 -3.63 -1.64
N MET A 53 1.76 -2.49 -0.98
CA MET A 53 2.30 -1.27 -1.54
C MET A 53 3.26 -0.63 -0.55
N SER A 54 4.35 -0.06 -1.04
CA SER A 54 5.15 0.89 -0.27
C SER A 54 5.00 2.29 -0.84
N GLU A 55 5.08 3.27 0.06
CA GLU A 55 5.16 4.69 -0.23
C GLU A 55 6.51 5.22 0.25
N SER A 56 7.20 6.00 -0.55
CA SER A 56 8.47 6.65 -0.17
C SER A 56 8.44 8.13 -0.50
N GLU A 57 8.88 8.98 0.44
CA GLU A 57 9.17 10.38 0.16
C GLU A 57 10.51 10.46 -0.58
N ILE A 58 10.54 11.19 -1.69
CA ILE A 58 11.75 11.36 -2.50
C ILE A 58 12.28 12.77 -2.32
N VAL A 59 13.51 12.88 -1.84
CA VAL A 59 14.26 14.14 -1.71
C VAL A 59 15.57 13.98 -2.44
N ASP A 60 15.88 14.89 -3.35
CA ASP A 60 17.10 14.86 -4.19
C ASP A 60 17.27 13.50 -4.91
N GLY A 61 16.16 12.92 -5.37
CA GLY A 61 16.13 11.65 -6.07
C GLY A 61 16.35 10.42 -5.18
N GLN A 62 16.37 10.57 -3.86
CA GLN A 62 16.57 9.48 -2.91
C GLN A 62 15.39 9.32 -1.95
N PRO A 63 15.01 8.07 -1.60
CA PRO A 63 13.99 7.83 -0.60
C PRO A 63 14.50 8.22 0.79
N THR A 64 13.77 9.09 1.49
CA THR A 64 14.10 9.56 2.85
C THR A 64 13.24 8.91 3.92
N LYS A 65 11.97 8.67 3.61
CA LYS A 65 11.00 7.96 4.46
C LYS A 65 10.31 6.91 3.62
N THR A 66 10.04 5.75 4.19
CA THR A 66 9.32 4.68 3.49
C THR A 66 8.34 4.00 4.43
N GLU A 67 7.09 3.95 4.01
CA GLU A 67 6.01 3.18 4.62
C GLU A 67 5.67 1.97 3.75
N ASP A 68 5.37 0.81 4.35
CA ASP A 68 5.03 -0.41 3.63
C ASP A 68 3.79 -1.07 4.24
N THR A 69 2.75 -1.22 3.44
CA THR A 69 1.47 -1.80 3.88
C THR A 69 1.60 -3.24 4.38
N SER A 70 2.66 -3.96 3.99
CA SER A 70 2.93 -5.31 4.51
C SER A 70 3.18 -5.36 6.01
N LYS A 71 3.56 -4.22 6.61
CA LYS A 71 3.79 -4.06 8.06
C LYS A 71 2.51 -3.70 8.80
N GLY A 72 1.48 -3.28 8.08
CA GLY A 72 0.19 -2.89 8.65
C GLY A 72 -0.78 -4.07 8.80
N LYS A 73 -1.85 -3.85 9.57
CA LYS A 73 -2.93 -4.82 9.68
C LYS A 73 -3.73 -4.88 8.37
N ASN A 74 -3.98 -6.08 7.86
CA ASN A 74 -4.70 -6.30 6.59
C ASN A 74 -4.07 -5.55 5.40
N ASN A 75 -2.74 -5.46 5.35
CA ASN A 75 -2.00 -4.74 4.32
C ASN A 75 -2.39 -3.25 4.19
N THR A 76 -2.69 -2.60 5.32
CA THR A 76 -3.09 -1.19 5.37
C THR A 76 -2.22 -0.42 6.35
N ILE A 77 -1.75 0.76 5.94
CA ILE A 77 -1.19 1.79 6.81
C ILE A 77 -2.25 2.87 6.96
N SER A 78 -2.72 3.08 8.18
CA SER A 78 -3.78 4.07 8.46
C SER A 78 -3.25 5.49 8.60
N VAL A 79 -1.98 5.64 9.00
CA VAL A 79 -1.30 6.93 9.17
C VAL A 79 0.09 6.79 8.56
N SER A 80 0.41 7.65 7.61
CA SER A 80 1.75 7.78 7.03
C SER A 80 2.45 8.98 7.64
N ASP A 81 3.73 8.83 7.97
CA ASP A 81 4.59 9.92 8.46
C ASP A 81 5.06 10.87 7.34
N ILE A 82 4.67 10.60 6.10
CA ILE A 82 5.01 11.43 4.94
C ILE A 82 3.94 12.51 4.77
N ASN A 83 4.33 13.77 4.97
CA ASN A 83 3.45 14.91 4.77
C ASN A 83 3.42 15.31 3.28
N LYS A 84 2.35 14.93 2.57
CA LYS A 84 2.18 15.19 1.12
C LYS A 84 2.05 16.67 0.78
N TYR A 85 1.65 17.50 1.75
CA TYR A 85 1.55 18.96 1.57
C TYR A 85 2.87 19.70 1.95
N GLY A 86 3.94 18.93 2.24
CA GLY A 86 5.28 19.41 2.46
C GLY A 86 5.53 20.13 3.80
N GLY A 87 4.51 20.27 4.64
CA GLY A 87 4.64 20.76 6.02
C GLY A 87 5.08 22.21 6.18
N ASN A 88 4.99 23.03 5.13
CA ASN A 88 5.33 24.46 5.27
C ASN A 88 4.20 25.21 6.01
N MET A 89 4.47 25.58 7.27
CA MET A 89 3.52 26.27 8.15
C MET A 89 3.64 27.81 8.09
N LYS A 90 4.41 28.35 7.12
CA LYS A 90 4.71 29.79 7.00
C LYS A 90 4.61 30.28 5.56
N MET A 91 3.66 29.72 4.81
CA MET A 91 3.44 30.17 3.43
C MET A 91 2.94 31.60 3.41
N VAL A 92 3.44 32.38 2.47
CA VAL A 92 2.93 33.71 2.12
C VAL A 92 2.30 33.66 0.72
N PRO A 93 1.39 34.60 0.36
CA PRO A 93 0.81 34.64 -0.98
C PRO A 93 1.88 34.57 -2.08
N GLY A 94 1.71 33.66 -3.02
CA GLY A 94 2.66 33.35 -4.09
C GLY A 94 3.56 32.14 -3.80
N ASP A 95 3.62 31.66 -2.56
CA ASP A 95 4.45 30.51 -2.23
C ASP A 95 3.85 29.21 -2.78
N SER A 96 4.75 28.32 -3.21
CA SER A 96 4.44 26.93 -3.57
C SER A 96 5.39 25.96 -2.89
N LYS A 97 4.88 24.77 -2.55
CA LYS A 97 5.69 23.67 -2.03
C LYS A 97 5.33 22.39 -2.76
N THR A 98 6.32 21.72 -3.35
CA THR A 98 6.17 20.40 -3.97
C THR A 98 6.77 19.34 -3.08
N THR A 99 6.07 18.24 -2.95
CA THR A 99 6.52 17.00 -2.32
C THR A 99 6.43 15.87 -3.34
N THR A 100 7.54 15.17 -3.57
CA THR A 100 7.58 14.01 -4.45
C THR A 100 7.43 12.74 -3.61
N VAL A 101 6.47 11.89 -3.97
CA VAL A 101 6.27 10.58 -3.38
C VAL A 101 6.30 9.50 -4.44
N GLN A 102 6.92 8.38 -4.13
CA GLN A 102 6.98 7.20 -4.99
C GLN A 102 6.17 6.06 -4.37
N PHE A 103 5.26 5.49 -5.13
CA PHE A 103 4.56 4.25 -4.78
C PHE A 103 5.16 3.08 -5.54
N LYS A 104 5.27 1.92 -4.86
CA LYS A 104 5.75 0.66 -5.43
C LYS A 104 4.79 -0.47 -5.07
N ASN A 105 4.44 -1.30 -6.05
CA ASN A 105 3.78 -2.57 -5.78
C ASN A 105 4.82 -3.54 -5.21
N THR A 106 4.74 -3.82 -3.90
CA THR A 106 5.62 -4.76 -3.17
C THR A 106 4.98 -6.14 -3.01
N GLY A 107 3.83 -6.36 -3.62
CA GLY A 107 3.09 -7.61 -3.59
C GLY A 107 3.69 -8.69 -4.48
N SER A 108 2.97 -9.80 -4.61
CA SER A 108 3.29 -10.92 -5.50
C SER A 108 2.33 -11.05 -6.68
N VAL A 109 1.38 -10.12 -6.81
CA VAL A 109 0.42 -10.04 -7.93
C VAL A 109 0.38 -8.62 -8.48
N ASP A 110 0.05 -8.50 -9.76
CA ASP A 110 -0.15 -7.21 -10.40
C ASP A 110 -1.43 -6.56 -9.88
N ALA A 111 -1.39 -5.23 -9.71
CA ALA A 111 -2.59 -4.46 -9.39
C ALA A 111 -3.31 -4.08 -10.69
N SER A 112 -4.62 -4.32 -10.73
CA SER A 112 -5.49 -3.97 -11.86
C SER A 112 -5.99 -2.52 -11.79
N ALA A 113 -6.01 -1.92 -10.59
CA ALA A 113 -6.38 -0.53 -10.36
C ALA A 113 -5.50 0.13 -9.30
N PHE A 114 -5.28 1.44 -9.50
CA PHE A 114 -4.64 2.32 -8.54
C PHE A 114 -5.44 3.61 -8.45
N THR A 115 -5.82 4.02 -7.23
CA THR A 115 -6.69 5.19 -7.03
C THR A 115 -6.19 6.11 -5.94
N LEU A 116 -6.55 7.40 -6.04
CA LEU A 116 -6.36 8.43 -5.03
C LEU A 116 -7.71 9.04 -4.67
N ASN A 117 -7.97 9.15 -3.36
CA ASN A 117 -9.12 9.85 -2.81
C ASN A 117 -8.66 10.88 -1.77
N PHE A 118 -9.37 11.99 -1.68
CA PHE A 118 -9.14 13.02 -0.68
C PHE A 118 -10.25 12.98 0.37
N GLY A 119 -9.86 13.02 1.64
CA GLY A 119 -10.78 13.12 2.76
C GLY A 119 -11.17 14.57 3.06
N ASP A 120 -11.83 14.74 4.20
CA ASP A 120 -12.19 16.08 4.70
C ASP A 120 -10.94 16.94 4.91
N CYS A 121 -11.04 18.21 4.52
CA CYS A 121 -10.08 19.23 4.90
C CYS A 121 -10.51 19.84 6.23
N THR A 122 -9.61 19.86 7.21
CA THR A 122 -9.84 20.48 8.51
C THR A 122 -8.88 21.65 8.70
N VAL A 123 -9.38 22.73 9.27
CA VAL A 123 -8.60 23.93 9.60
C VAL A 123 -8.35 23.98 11.10
N THR A 124 -7.14 24.32 11.49
CA THR A 124 -6.74 24.64 12.86
C THR A 124 -5.98 25.95 12.90
N GLY A 125 -5.89 26.57 14.06
CA GLY A 125 -5.21 27.87 14.24
C GLY A 125 -6.19 28.99 14.55
N GLN A 126 -5.94 30.20 14.07
CA GLN A 126 -6.74 31.38 14.40
C GLN A 126 -8.17 31.24 13.90
N ASP A 127 -9.13 31.88 14.61
CA ASP A 127 -10.55 31.78 14.30
C ASP A 127 -10.83 31.96 12.81
N ALA A 128 -11.64 31.03 12.28
CA ALA A 128 -12.06 31.09 10.89
C ALA A 128 -12.82 32.38 10.63
N GLY A 129 -12.24 33.27 9.85
CA GLY A 129 -12.95 34.41 9.26
C GLY A 129 -13.91 33.95 8.17
N GLU A 130 -14.23 34.84 7.25
CA GLU A 130 -15.12 34.53 6.13
C GLU A 130 -14.50 33.53 5.15
N GLN A 131 -13.18 33.43 5.08
CA GLN A 131 -12.46 32.50 4.21
C GLN A 131 -11.69 31.45 5.00
N SER A 132 -11.81 30.20 4.57
CA SER A 132 -11.05 29.07 5.08
C SER A 132 -9.79 28.83 4.23
N LEU A 133 -8.68 28.46 4.87
CA LEU A 133 -7.48 28.07 4.13
C LEU A 133 -7.71 26.82 3.25
N CYS A 134 -8.69 25.96 3.59
CA CYS A 134 -9.12 24.85 2.73
C CYS A 134 -9.75 25.31 1.40
N ASP A 135 -10.28 26.54 1.34
CA ASP A 135 -10.88 27.13 0.14
C ASP A 135 -9.90 28.04 -0.60
N ALA A 136 -8.80 28.42 0.03
CA ALA A 136 -7.82 29.33 -0.50
C ALA A 136 -6.60 28.66 -1.13
N LEU A 137 -6.10 27.56 -0.55
CA LEU A 137 -5.00 26.80 -1.10
C LEU A 137 -5.37 26.09 -2.41
N LEU A 138 -4.41 25.93 -3.30
CA LEU A 138 -4.54 25.15 -4.53
C LEU A 138 -3.62 23.94 -4.47
N VAL A 139 -4.16 22.78 -4.84
CA VAL A 139 -3.45 21.52 -4.91
C VAL A 139 -3.37 21.09 -6.36
N THR A 140 -2.15 20.72 -6.79
CA THR A 140 -1.90 20.09 -8.08
C THR A 140 -1.20 18.76 -7.85
N VAL A 141 -1.66 17.70 -8.52
CA VAL A 141 -1.03 16.37 -8.47
C VAL A 141 -0.69 15.93 -9.88
N THR A 142 0.57 15.60 -10.11
CA THR A 142 1.06 15.10 -11.40
C THR A 142 1.75 13.76 -11.26
N THR A 143 1.70 12.92 -12.29
CA THR A 143 2.43 11.65 -12.38
C THR A 143 2.79 11.37 -13.82
N GLY A 144 4.04 10.98 -14.08
CA GLY A 144 4.51 10.62 -15.42
C GLY A 144 4.23 11.69 -16.50
N GLY A 145 4.22 12.97 -16.12
CA GLY A 145 3.89 14.10 -17.01
C GLY A 145 2.38 14.32 -17.23
N THR A 146 1.52 13.53 -16.59
CA THR A 146 0.06 13.72 -16.62
C THR A 146 -0.41 14.43 -15.37
N THR A 147 -1.28 15.44 -15.52
CA THR A 147 -1.92 16.12 -14.40
C THR A 147 -3.19 15.37 -14.02
N LEU A 148 -3.24 14.86 -12.79
CA LEU A 148 -4.41 14.20 -12.21
C LEU A 148 -5.35 15.20 -11.52
N VAL A 149 -4.75 16.16 -10.82
CA VAL A 149 -5.44 17.26 -10.12
C VAL A 149 -4.80 18.55 -10.58
N ASP A 150 -5.62 19.49 -11.06
CA ASP A 150 -5.13 20.77 -11.56
C ASP A 150 -5.73 21.91 -10.74
N ASN A 151 -4.90 22.54 -9.90
CA ASN A 151 -5.21 23.75 -9.14
C ASN A 151 -6.58 23.72 -8.44
N GLN A 152 -6.92 22.62 -7.77
CA GLN A 152 -8.17 22.48 -7.04
C GLN A 152 -7.98 22.78 -5.55
N THR A 153 -9.00 23.36 -4.93
CA THR A 153 -8.95 23.60 -3.48
C THR A 153 -9.15 22.29 -2.70
N PRO A 154 -8.55 22.16 -1.50
CA PRO A 154 -8.79 21.02 -0.63
C PRO A 154 -10.27 20.70 -0.39
N THR A 155 -11.13 21.73 -0.27
CA THR A 155 -12.58 21.55 -0.15
C THR A 155 -13.18 20.92 -1.40
N ALA A 156 -12.83 21.39 -2.60
CA ALA A 156 -13.33 20.83 -3.85
C ALA A 156 -12.85 19.37 -4.07
N LEU A 157 -11.63 19.05 -3.64
CA LEU A 157 -11.06 17.71 -3.76
C LEU A 157 -11.79 16.66 -2.93
N LYS A 158 -12.30 17.02 -1.76
CA LYS A 158 -13.15 16.16 -0.93
C LYS A 158 -14.39 15.67 -1.67
N ASP A 159 -15.02 16.55 -2.45
CA ASP A 159 -16.25 16.25 -3.17
C ASP A 159 -16.00 15.44 -4.45
N HIS A 160 -14.73 15.30 -4.86
CA HIS A 160 -14.33 14.45 -5.98
C HIS A 160 -14.35 12.98 -5.55
N GLN A 161 -15.07 12.13 -6.29
CA GLN A 161 -15.28 10.75 -5.85
C GLN A 161 -14.01 9.92 -5.86
N THR A 162 -13.25 9.92 -6.97
CA THR A 162 -12.04 9.10 -7.10
C THR A 162 -11.22 9.54 -8.30
N PHE A 163 -9.92 9.73 -8.10
CA PHE A 163 -8.98 9.90 -9.19
C PHE A 163 -8.40 8.54 -9.56
N ASN A 164 -8.67 8.07 -10.79
CA ASN A 164 -8.09 6.84 -11.30
C ASN A 164 -6.70 7.14 -11.87
N ILE A 165 -5.74 6.34 -11.45
CA ILE A 165 -4.36 6.41 -11.88
C ILE A 165 -4.15 5.28 -12.87
N ASP A 166 -3.36 5.53 -13.94
CA ASP A 166 -3.08 4.50 -14.92
C ASP A 166 -2.65 3.17 -14.30
N ALA A 167 -3.36 2.12 -14.66
CA ALA A 167 -3.12 0.73 -14.29
C ALA A 167 -2.97 -0.13 -15.57
N PRO A 168 -2.42 -1.33 -15.50
CA PRO A 168 -1.99 -2.06 -14.31
C PRO A 168 -0.67 -1.57 -13.73
N MET A 169 -0.44 -1.85 -12.44
CA MET A 169 0.83 -1.66 -11.76
C MET A 169 1.44 -3.04 -11.47
N ALA A 170 2.36 -3.46 -12.32
CA ALA A 170 3.01 -4.76 -12.22
C ALA A 170 3.76 -4.93 -10.89
N VAL A 171 4.02 -6.17 -10.50
CA VAL A 171 4.89 -6.48 -9.35
C VAL A 171 6.23 -5.76 -9.49
N ASN A 172 6.66 -5.08 -8.43
CA ASN A 172 7.86 -4.24 -8.36
C ASN A 172 7.83 -2.96 -9.21
N ALA A 173 6.77 -2.68 -9.96
CA ALA A 173 6.64 -1.39 -10.65
C ALA A 173 6.52 -0.23 -9.65
N THR A 174 7.02 0.94 -10.06
CA THR A 174 6.96 2.19 -9.30
C THR A 174 6.22 3.27 -10.09
N LYS A 175 5.58 4.17 -9.36
CA LYS A 175 4.99 5.42 -9.90
C LYS A 175 5.34 6.58 -8.98
N ASP A 176 5.82 7.66 -9.57
CA ASP A 176 6.16 8.90 -8.87
C ASP A 176 5.03 9.91 -9.02
N PHE A 177 4.77 10.66 -7.96
CA PHE A 177 3.78 11.71 -7.91
C PHE A 177 4.41 12.97 -7.33
N ASP A 178 4.22 14.08 -8.02
CA ASP A 178 4.52 15.40 -7.49
C ASP A 178 3.23 16.04 -7.00
N ILE A 179 3.19 16.34 -5.72
CA ILE A 179 2.06 17.02 -5.06
C ILE A 179 2.51 18.43 -4.74
N THR A 180 1.94 19.39 -5.43
CA THR A 180 2.25 20.81 -5.26
C THR A 180 1.10 21.51 -4.56
N VAL A 181 1.41 22.20 -3.47
CA VAL A 181 0.48 23.08 -2.76
C VAL A 181 0.91 24.51 -2.99
N THR A 182 -0.01 25.36 -3.42
CA THR A 182 0.23 26.77 -3.74
C THR A 182 -0.71 27.67 -2.97
N LEU A 183 -0.19 28.71 -2.34
CA LEU A 183 -1.00 29.81 -1.82
C LEU A 183 -1.04 30.91 -2.88
N PRO A 184 -2.18 31.20 -3.53
CA PRO A 184 -2.27 32.16 -4.63
C PRO A 184 -1.81 33.56 -4.23
N GLU A 185 -1.16 34.27 -5.16
CA GLU A 185 -0.67 35.64 -4.93
C GLU A 185 -1.79 36.65 -4.58
N LYS A 186 -3.00 36.43 -5.14
CA LYS A 186 -4.13 37.39 -5.04
C LYS A 186 -5.08 37.04 -3.88
N ILE A 187 -4.55 36.64 -2.75
CA ILE A 187 -5.35 36.50 -1.54
C ILE A 187 -5.38 37.83 -0.81
N THR A 188 -6.56 38.41 -0.68
CA THR A 188 -6.78 39.69 0.01
C THR A 188 -7.38 39.51 1.40
N ASP A 189 -7.95 38.33 1.69
CA ASP A 189 -8.54 38.03 2.99
C ASP A 189 -7.44 37.68 4.01
N THR A 190 -7.28 38.50 5.02
CA THR A 190 -6.33 38.28 6.10
C THR A 190 -6.81 37.27 7.15
N SER A 191 -8.05 36.82 7.09
CA SER A 191 -8.61 35.84 8.04
C SER A 191 -7.94 34.47 7.97
N ILE A 192 -7.30 34.13 6.84
CA ILE A 192 -6.53 32.90 6.70
C ILE A 192 -5.16 32.92 7.38
N MET A 193 -4.71 34.09 7.86
CA MET A 193 -3.41 34.21 8.52
C MET A 193 -3.35 33.37 9.79
N GLY A 194 -2.30 32.56 9.94
CA GLY A 194 -2.12 31.69 11.08
C GLY A 194 -2.99 30.41 11.06
N GLN A 195 -3.80 30.22 10.03
CA GLN A 195 -4.50 28.96 9.82
C GLN A 195 -3.55 27.86 9.32
N GLN A 196 -3.86 26.63 9.68
CA GLN A 196 -3.20 25.41 9.20
C GLN A 196 -4.27 24.45 8.73
N ILE A 197 -3.94 23.64 7.71
CA ILE A 197 -4.87 22.60 7.23
C ILE A 197 -4.31 21.20 7.43
N SER A 198 -5.24 20.25 7.55
CA SER A 198 -4.97 18.82 7.47
C SER A 198 -6.01 18.17 6.57
N GLN A 199 -5.57 17.31 5.66
CA GLN A 199 -6.43 16.53 4.77
C GLN A 199 -5.82 15.14 4.55
N ASN A 200 -6.63 14.11 4.64
CA ASN A 200 -6.20 12.74 4.34
C ASN A 200 -6.15 12.51 2.82
N LEU A 201 -5.07 11.94 2.36
CA LEU A 201 -4.92 11.41 1.00
C LEU A 201 -4.87 9.88 1.09
N VAL A 202 -5.84 9.19 0.48
CA VAL A 202 -5.98 7.73 0.54
C VAL A 202 -5.64 7.13 -0.81
N TRP A 203 -4.54 6.39 -0.83
CA TRP A 203 -4.05 5.68 -2.01
C TRP A 203 -4.43 4.20 -1.90
N THR A 204 -4.99 3.62 -2.97
CA THR A 204 -5.47 2.24 -2.96
C THR A 204 -5.02 1.49 -4.21
N LEU A 205 -4.32 0.37 -4.02
CA LEU A 205 -4.10 -0.64 -5.06
C LEU A 205 -5.18 -1.73 -4.94
N SER A 206 -5.69 -2.19 -6.07
CA SER A 206 -6.62 -3.32 -6.17
C SER A 206 -6.17 -4.30 -7.25
N ALA A 207 -6.42 -5.61 -7.07
CA ALA A 207 -6.14 -6.67 -8.04
C ALA A 207 -7.43 -7.23 -8.65
#